data_26837085b6b96bda9950e33f95470d75
#
_entry.id   26837085b6b96bda9950e33f95470d75
#
_cell.length_a   1.000
_cell.length_b   1.000
_cell.length_c   1.000
_cell.angle_alpha   90.00
_cell.angle_beta   90.00
_cell.angle_gamma   90.00
#
_symmetry.space_group_name_H-M   'P 1'
#
loop_
_entity.id
_entity.type
_entity.pdbx_description
1 polymer ?
#
loop_
_entity_poly.entity_id
_entity_poly.type
_entity_poly.pdbx_seq_one_letter_code
_entity_poly.pdbx_strand_id
1 'polypeptide(L)'
;MEATKVYSWDLIESDLNPLQGTLSKEHGFMPNPWVITKAQVILPPAWHELWKNLPHHYIRKTLRDYCDEHLAPIDVERLYNSCDVWSFMKTKSVVFNIAQAWIDCERVIGSTDVMPEPETMPAAIAETMAGFVRCCECLDYCTLADICLTSAEVVADNFDPLHAHFDEMQLACPVNGSPTEEEEQAGDVESGRVRGVVENRFHLMPTIMEYRTSDLPALVAEVQRMIHTYEKVNHPGCRQGILEELVNLLSKIKNSLVRLRKSMTFLKSSTVDPVVWHRDVVKFTAGYGGHKGSSGPQTPVIHLIDAFLGRTEYGSELGEIILQVRKQLQPNHQRFVQSVVDGPCMRTFAETLSQESPTHPVVTAFNDAVQEFVKGFLAVHRSKAVAYANAGFGKTNTPRIFTAGTQYHWPNTRSVTTKLDRMFSEATAERAELGVAAPLPKKSRSLEDDSLDPALDGLRCPMGFR
;
A
#
# COMPACT_ATOMS: atom_id res chain seq x y z
N MET A 1 6.97 37.95 0.37
CA MET A 1 5.71 37.37 0.88
C MET A 1 6.07 36.02 1.46
N GLU A 2 5.97 35.84 2.77
CA GLU A 2 6.06 34.51 3.37
C GLU A 2 4.89 33.67 2.82
N ALA A 3 5.21 32.50 2.29
CA ALA A 3 4.18 31.58 1.85
C ALA A 3 3.32 31.22 3.07
N THR A 4 2.02 31.41 2.96
CA THR A 4 1.08 31.06 4.03
C THR A 4 1.21 29.56 4.30
N LYS A 5 1.56 29.21 5.53
CA LYS A 5 1.72 27.79 5.94
C LYS A 5 0.36 27.10 5.83
N VAL A 6 0.29 26.01 5.06
CA VAL A 6 -0.90 25.18 4.90
C VAL A 6 -0.81 24.02 5.88
N TYR A 7 -1.83 23.83 6.68
CA TYR A 7 -1.89 22.77 7.67
C TYR A 7 -2.73 21.57 7.21
N SER A 8 -2.51 20.42 7.83
CA SER A 8 -3.22 19.19 7.50
C SER A 8 -4.75 19.30 7.65
N TRP A 9 -5.22 20.01 8.66
CA TRP A 9 -6.66 20.26 8.86
C TRP A 9 -7.27 21.16 7.79
N ASP A 10 -6.52 22.07 7.19
CA ASP A 10 -7.00 22.91 6.09
C ASP A 10 -7.16 22.07 4.82
N LEU A 11 -6.24 21.12 4.57
CA LEU A 11 -6.27 20.26 3.41
C LEU A 11 -7.40 19.24 3.45
N ILE A 12 -7.68 18.64 4.62
CA ILE A 12 -8.73 17.62 4.72
C ILE A 12 -10.14 18.21 4.66
N GLU A 13 -10.27 19.53 4.87
CA GLU A 13 -11.52 20.28 4.77
C GLU A 13 -11.72 20.95 3.42
N SER A 14 -10.66 21.01 2.59
CA SER A 14 -10.72 21.63 1.28
C SER A 14 -11.30 20.68 0.22
N ASP A 15 -11.95 21.27 -0.79
CA ASP A 15 -12.34 20.55 -2.01
C ASP A 15 -11.09 20.32 -2.87
N LEU A 16 -10.41 19.21 -2.62
CA LEU A 16 -9.24 18.84 -3.40
C LEU A 16 -9.64 18.26 -4.77
N ASN A 17 -8.83 18.52 -5.79
CA ASN A 17 -9.05 17.97 -7.12
C ASN A 17 -8.88 16.42 -7.09
N PRO A 18 -9.95 15.63 -7.34
CA PRO A 18 -9.87 14.17 -7.31
C PRO A 18 -8.88 13.56 -8.29
N LEU A 19 -8.52 14.25 -9.38
CA LEU A 19 -7.51 13.80 -10.34
C LEU A 19 -6.11 13.69 -9.72
N GLN A 20 -5.85 14.46 -8.68
CA GLN A 20 -4.58 14.47 -7.96
C GLN A 20 -4.57 13.53 -6.75
N GLY A 21 -5.61 12.71 -6.61
CA GLY A 21 -5.80 11.78 -5.51
C GLY A 21 -6.96 12.15 -4.61
N THR A 22 -7.49 11.15 -3.92
CA THR A 22 -8.61 11.30 -3.00
C THR A 22 -8.12 11.69 -1.62
N LEU A 23 -8.85 12.58 -0.95
CA LEU A 23 -8.67 12.87 0.46
C LEU A 23 -9.99 13.39 1.04
N SER A 24 -10.49 12.75 2.09
CA SER A 24 -11.70 13.21 2.78
C SER A 24 -11.69 12.80 4.25
N LYS A 25 -12.53 13.47 5.06
CA LYS A 25 -12.73 13.10 6.47
C LYS A 25 -13.34 11.71 6.65
N GLU A 26 -14.21 11.30 5.72
CA GLU A 26 -15.01 10.08 5.83
C GLU A 26 -14.29 8.85 5.27
N HIS A 27 -13.55 9.03 4.17
CA HIS A 27 -12.97 7.92 3.41
C HIS A 27 -11.43 7.96 3.36
N GLY A 28 -10.81 8.92 4.03
CA GLY A 28 -9.34 9.07 4.07
C GLY A 28 -8.76 9.23 2.67
N PHE A 29 -7.82 8.37 2.32
CA PHE A 29 -7.17 8.34 1.02
C PHE A 29 -7.94 7.56 -0.06
N MET A 30 -9.10 7.01 0.25
CA MET A 30 -9.90 6.24 -0.69
C MET A 30 -11.09 7.05 -1.23
N PRO A 31 -11.57 6.75 -2.43
CA PRO A 31 -12.79 7.36 -2.94
C PRO A 31 -14.00 6.93 -2.12
N ASN A 32 -15.06 7.75 -2.16
CA ASN A 32 -16.35 7.30 -1.68
C ASN A 32 -16.79 6.05 -2.48
N PRO A 33 -17.05 4.90 -1.83
CA PRO A 33 -17.41 3.67 -2.51
C PRO A 33 -18.62 3.82 -3.46
N TRP A 34 -19.63 4.57 -3.06
CA TRP A 34 -20.84 4.80 -3.86
C TRP A 34 -20.60 5.63 -5.12
N VAL A 35 -19.57 6.49 -5.12
CA VAL A 35 -19.21 7.27 -6.31
C VAL A 35 -18.47 6.40 -7.30
N ILE A 36 -17.53 5.56 -6.82
CA ILE A 36 -16.73 4.72 -7.71
C ILE A 36 -17.54 3.59 -8.35
N THR A 37 -18.60 3.08 -7.72
CA THR A 37 -19.49 2.07 -8.32
C THR A 37 -20.26 2.61 -9.53
N LYS A 38 -20.49 3.92 -9.60
CA LYS A 38 -21.18 4.56 -10.73
C LYS A 38 -20.22 4.93 -11.86
N ALA A 39 -18.94 4.96 -11.59
CA ALA A 39 -17.93 5.30 -12.59
C ALA A 39 -17.81 4.22 -13.67
N GLN A 40 -17.66 4.64 -14.92
CA GLN A 40 -17.53 3.74 -16.06
C GLN A 40 -16.10 3.72 -16.59
N VAL A 41 -15.68 2.58 -17.09
CA VAL A 41 -14.42 2.48 -17.85
C VAL A 41 -14.72 2.88 -19.28
N ILE A 42 -14.09 3.96 -19.75
CA ILE A 42 -14.32 4.54 -21.08
C ILE A 42 -13.07 4.29 -21.93
N LEU A 43 -13.13 3.26 -22.74
CA LEU A 43 -12.04 2.84 -23.61
C LEU A 43 -12.50 2.81 -25.09
N PRO A 44 -11.61 3.15 -26.04
CA PRO A 44 -11.84 2.83 -27.42
C PRO A 44 -12.07 1.33 -27.66
N PRO A 45 -12.78 0.92 -28.72
CA PRO A 45 -13.15 -0.50 -28.91
C PRO A 45 -11.97 -1.49 -28.82
N ALA A 46 -10.84 -1.19 -29.43
CA ALA A 46 -9.67 -2.07 -29.40
C ALA A 46 -9.06 -2.19 -27.98
N TRP A 47 -9.03 -1.10 -27.23
CA TRP A 47 -8.58 -1.11 -25.84
C TRP A 47 -9.56 -1.87 -24.94
N HIS A 48 -10.85 -1.73 -25.19
CA HIS A 48 -11.88 -2.46 -24.43
C HIS A 48 -11.79 -3.96 -24.69
N GLU A 49 -11.57 -4.35 -25.93
CA GLU A 49 -11.39 -5.75 -26.31
C GLU A 49 -10.10 -6.31 -25.69
N LEU A 50 -9.00 -5.55 -25.72
CA LEU A 50 -7.77 -5.93 -25.03
C LEU A 50 -8.01 -6.13 -23.53
N TRP A 51 -8.66 -5.17 -22.87
CA TRP A 51 -8.93 -5.25 -21.43
C TRP A 51 -9.73 -6.51 -21.07
N LYS A 52 -10.76 -6.79 -21.85
CA LYS A 52 -11.63 -7.96 -21.66
C LYS A 52 -10.89 -9.28 -21.84
N ASN A 53 -9.92 -9.33 -22.77
CA ASN A 53 -9.16 -10.52 -23.12
C ASN A 53 -7.70 -10.47 -22.63
N LEU A 54 -7.37 -9.56 -21.73
CA LEU A 54 -6.00 -9.36 -21.26
C LEU A 54 -5.33 -10.63 -20.72
N PRO A 55 -6.00 -11.48 -19.93
CA PRO A 55 -5.42 -12.74 -19.48
C PRO A 55 -5.02 -13.66 -20.65
N HIS A 56 -5.85 -13.75 -21.67
CA HIS A 56 -5.62 -14.57 -22.85
C HIS A 56 -4.37 -14.12 -23.64
N HIS A 57 -4.30 -12.80 -23.95
CA HIS A 57 -3.13 -12.22 -24.64
C HIS A 57 -1.85 -12.38 -23.81
N TYR A 58 -1.95 -12.22 -22.49
CA TYR A 58 -0.82 -12.39 -21.60
C TYR A 58 -0.27 -13.83 -21.60
N ILE A 59 -1.15 -14.82 -21.47
CA ILE A 59 -0.77 -16.24 -21.42
C ILE A 59 -0.22 -16.70 -22.76
N ARG A 60 -0.85 -16.32 -23.86
CA ARG A 60 -0.41 -16.66 -25.22
C ARG A 60 0.79 -15.87 -25.71
N LYS A 61 1.26 -14.89 -24.93
CA LYS A 61 2.37 -14.01 -25.30
C LYS A 61 2.10 -13.20 -26.59
N THR A 62 0.83 -12.94 -26.87
CA THR A 62 0.38 -12.15 -28.04
C THR A 62 0.08 -10.71 -27.68
N LEU A 63 0.39 -10.28 -26.46
CA LEU A 63 0.04 -8.93 -25.98
C LEU A 63 0.78 -7.81 -26.75
N ARG A 64 2.07 -8.02 -27.06
CA ARG A 64 2.85 -7.09 -27.87
C ARG A 64 2.25 -6.93 -29.26
N ASP A 65 2.06 -8.04 -29.96
CA ASP A 65 1.54 -8.03 -31.33
C ASP A 65 0.16 -7.34 -31.39
N TYR A 66 -0.70 -7.64 -30.43
CA TYR A 66 -2.00 -6.98 -30.34
C TYR A 66 -1.88 -5.47 -30.12
N CYS A 67 -0.99 -5.05 -29.23
CA CYS A 67 -0.79 -3.60 -28.97
C CYS A 67 -0.26 -2.89 -30.20
N ASP A 68 0.71 -3.46 -30.91
CA ASP A 68 1.33 -2.85 -32.08
C ASP A 68 0.39 -2.83 -33.30
N GLU A 69 -0.45 -3.85 -33.47
CA GLU A 69 -1.34 -3.97 -34.64
C GLU A 69 -2.70 -3.26 -34.46
N HIS A 70 -3.22 -3.19 -33.23
CA HIS A 70 -4.63 -2.81 -33.01
C HIS A 70 -4.83 -1.56 -32.16
N LEU A 71 -3.83 -1.17 -31.34
CA LEU A 71 -4.01 0.00 -30.48
C LEU A 71 -3.55 1.28 -31.14
N ALA A 72 -4.35 2.32 -30.96
CA ALA A 72 -3.95 3.70 -31.17
C ALA A 72 -3.93 4.45 -29.81
N PRO A 73 -3.12 5.50 -29.66
CA PRO A 73 -3.13 6.32 -28.45
C PRO A 73 -4.53 6.85 -28.15
N ILE A 74 -4.89 6.87 -26.86
CA ILE A 74 -6.12 7.51 -26.41
C ILE A 74 -5.90 9.03 -26.33
N ASP A 75 -6.80 9.79 -26.91
CA ASP A 75 -6.85 11.24 -26.69
C ASP A 75 -7.34 11.52 -25.26
N VAL A 76 -6.39 11.57 -24.32
CA VAL A 76 -6.68 11.69 -22.89
C VAL A 76 -7.27 13.06 -22.56
N GLU A 77 -6.88 14.14 -23.24
CA GLU A 77 -7.44 15.48 -23.03
C GLU A 77 -8.92 15.51 -23.43
N ARG A 78 -9.26 14.91 -24.57
CA ARG A 78 -10.64 14.76 -24.99
C ARG A 78 -11.44 13.90 -24.02
N LEU A 79 -10.85 12.79 -23.56
CA LEU A 79 -11.48 11.93 -22.55
C LEU A 79 -11.79 12.72 -21.27
N TYR A 80 -10.81 13.47 -20.76
CA TYR A 80 -10.95 14.31 -19.59
C TYR A 80 -12.11 15.31 -19.70
N ASN A 81 -12.25 15.95 -20.87
CA ASN A 81 -13.29 16.94 -21.13
C ASN A 81 -14.68 16.34 -21.41
N SER A 82 -14.79 15.03 -21.62
CA SER A 82 -16.02 14.37 -22.06
C SER A 82 -16.68 13.46 -21.03
N CYS A 83 -16.03 13.16 -19.90
CA CYS A 83 -16.56 12.27 -18.88
C CYS A 83 -16.43 12.87 -17.46
N ASP A 84 -17.10 12.24 -16.51
CA ASP A 84 -16.93 12.62 -15.10
C ASP A 84 -15.55 12.18 -14.58
N VAL A 85 -15.10 12.84 -13.52
CA VAL A 85 -13.77 12.64 -12.94
C VAL A 85 -13.50 11.20 -12.50
N TRP A 86 -14.51 10.51 -12.00
CA TRP A 86 -14.33 9.14 -11.49
C TRP A 86 -14.24 8.12 -12.61
N SER A 87 -15.01 8.29 -13.67
CA SER A 87 -14.87 7.52 -14.92
C SER A 87 -13.52 7.73 -15.56
N PHE A 88 -13.00 8.97 -15.55
CA PHE A 88 -11.65 9.27 -15.99
C PHE A 88 -10.60 8.52 -15.15
N MET A 89 -10.66 8.60 -13.82
CA MET A 89 -9.73 7.93 -12.91
C MET A 89 -9.79 6.40 -13.03
N LYS A 90 -10.98 5.84 -13.16
CA LYS A 90 -11.17 4.40 -13.36
C LYS A 90 -10.59 3.95 -14.70
N THR A 91 -10.78 4.73 -15.76
CA THR A 91 -10.18 4.46 -17.07
C THR A 91 -8.65 4.54 -17.02
N LYS A 92 -8.09 5.57 -16.38
CA LYS A 92 -6.66 5.68 -16.09
C LYS A 92 -6.13 4.41 -15.42
N SER A 93 -6.79 3.97 -14.35
CA SER A 93 -6.40 2.79 -13.59
C SER A 93 -6.36 1.53 -14.46
N VAL A 94 -7.34 1.33 -15.33
CA VAL A 94 -7.37 0.22 -16.29
C VAL A 94 -6.21 0.30 -17.29
N VAL A 95 -5.95 1.46 -17.88
CA VAL A 95 -4.82 1.65 -18.82
C VAL A 95 -3.49 1.34 -18.14
N PHE A 96 -3.29 1.79 -16.89
CA PHE A 96 -2.08 1.49 -16.13
C PHE A 96 -1.94 -0.01 -15.81
N ASN A 97 -3.04 -0.71 -15.55
CA ASN A 97 -3.02 -2.17 -15.38
C ASN A 97 -2.64 -2.90 -16.70
N ILE A 98 -3.14 -2.42 -17.84
CA ILE A 98 -2.73 -2.93 -19.17
C ILE A 98 -1.22 -2.71 -19.39
N ALA A 99 -0.72 -1.52 -19.09
CA ALA A 99 0.70 -1.20 -19.18
C ALA A 99 1.55 -2.11 -18.29
N GLN A 100 1.11 -2.35 -17.05
CA GLN A 100 1.78 -3.28 -16.14
C GLN A 100 1.81 -4.70 -16.71
N ALA A 101 0.68 -5.19 -17.22
CA ALA A 101 0.62 -6.51 -17.82
C ALA A 101 1.56 -6.64 -19.03
N TRP A 102 1.66 -5.58 -19.86
CA TRP A 102 2.61 -5.54 -20.97
C TRP A 102 4.07 -5.63 -20.47
N ILE A 103 4.46 -4.82 -19.49
CA ILE A 103 5.80 -4.83 -18.90
C ILE A 103 6.16 -6.24 -18.43
N ASP A 104 5.24 -6.92 -17.76
CA ASP A 104 5.49 -8.25 -17.20
C ASP A 104 5.50 -9.33 -18.26
N CYS A 105 4.69 -9.21 -19.30
CA CYS A 105 4.70 -10.10 -20.46
C CYS A 105 6.07 -10.06 -21.15
N GLU A 106 6.64 -8.88 -21.37
CA GLU A 106 7.96 -8.72 -21.98
C GLU A 106 9.08 -9.37 -21.16
N ARG A 107 8.99 -9.35 -19.84
CA ARG A 107 9.95 -10.03 -18.96
C ARG A 107 9.89 -11.55 -19.07
N VAL A 108 8.70 -12.09 -19.27
CA VAL A 108 8.51 -13.55 -19.40
C VAL A 108 9.05 -14.03 -20.76
N ILE A 109 8.87 -13.24 -21.81
CA ILE A 109 9.35 -13.55 -23.17
C ILE A 109 10.87 -13.40 -23.27
N GLY A 110 11.40 -12.32 -22.69
CA GLY A 110 12.85 -12.13 -22.62
C GLY A 110 13.48 -13.06 -21.60
N SER A 111 14.34 -13.98 -22.04
CA SER A 111 15.15 -14.82 -21.15
C SER A 111 16.19 -14.03 -20.35
N THR A 112 16.14 -12.71 -20.40
CA THR A 112 17.09 -11.79 -19.79
C THR A 112 16.52 -11.18 -18.51
N ASP A 113 17.42 -10.93 -17.56
CA ASP A 113 17.14 -10.27 -16.28
C ASP A 113 16.87 -8.78 -16.43
N VAL A 114 16.87 -8.26 -17.67
CA VAL A 114 16.75 -6.86 -18.01
C VAL A 114 15.26 -6.56 -18.25
N MET A 115 14.76 -5.54 -17.56
CA MET A 115 13.44 -4.99 -17.85
C MET A 115 13.44 -4.33 -19.23
N PRO A 116 12.33 -4.41 -19.99
CA PRO A 116 12.25 -3.65 -21.22
C PRO A 116 12.47 -2.15 -20.92
N GLU A 117 13.25 -1.51 -21.75
CA GLU A 117 13.48 -0.07 -21.66
C GLU A 117 12.20 0.69 -22.05
N PRO A 118 11.98 1.92 -21.55
CA PRO A 118 10.80 2.73 -21.88
C PRO A 118 10.59 2.91 -23.38
N GLU A 119 11.65 3.00 -24.14
CA GLU A 119 11.63 3.19 -25.60
C GLU A 119 11.07 1.98 -26.36
N THR A 120 10.98 0.82 -25.71
CA THR A 120 10.42 -0.39 -26.35
C THR A 120 8.93 -0.56 -26.09
N MET A 121 8.33 0.28 -25.24
CA MET A 121 6.89 0.24 -24.98
C MET A 121 6.11 0.65 -26.24
N PRO A 122 5.00 -0.06 -26.61
CA PRO A 122 4.16 0.34 -27.72
C PRO A 122 3.73 1.81 -27.61
N ALA A 123 3.85 2.56 -28.71
CA ALA A 123 3.56 3.99 -28.73
C ALA A 123 2.15 4.29 -28.20
N ALA A 124 1.16 3.46 -28.53
CA ALA A 124 -0.20 3.60 -28.05
C ALA A 124 -0.28 3.62 -26.51
N ILE A 125 0.45 2.72 -25.84
CA ILE A 125 0.48 2.67 -24.36
C ILE A 125 1.27 3.86 -23.82
N ALA A 126 2.47 4.10 -24.31
CA ALA A 126 3.36 5.15 -23.81
C ALA A 126 2.75 6.55 -23.93
N GLU A 127 2.17 6.89 -25.09
CA GLU A 127 1.54 8.19 -25.33
C GLU A 127 0.27 8.36 -24.48
N THR A 128 -0.54 7.30 -24.32
CA THR A 128 -1.74 7.34 -23.46
C THR A 128 -1.35 7.55 -22.00
N MET A 129 -0.36 6.82 -21.51
CA MET A 129 0.15 7.01 -20.15
C MET A 129 0.67 8.43 -19.93
N ALA A 130 1.47 8.95 -20.87
CA ALA A 130 1.97 10.31 -20.80
C ALA A 130 0.83 11.35 -20.79
N GLY A 131 -0.27 11.07 -21.48
CA GLY A 131 -1.50 11.89 -21.42
C GLY A 131 -2.10 11.93 -20.02
N PHE A 132 -2.26 10.77 -19.38
CA PHE A 132 -2.78 10.70 -18.00
C PHE A 132 -1.84 11.36 -17.00
N VAL A 133 -0.52 11.18 -17.15
CA VAL A 133 0.49 11.86 -16.32
C VAL A 133 0.31 13.37 -16.36
N ARG A 134 0.18 13.94 -17.54
CA ARG A 134 -0.03 15.39 -17.71
C ARG A 134 -1.33 15.87 -17.06
N CYS A 135 -2.44 15.16 -17.29
CA CYS A 135 -3.74 15.56 -16.74
C CYS A 135 -3.82 15.42 -15.21
N CYS A 136 -3.22 14.39 -14.66
CA CYS A 136 -3.30 14.09 -13.22
C CYS A 136 -2.12 14.65 -12.41
N GLU A 137 -1.09 15.20 -13.05
CA GLU A 137 0.16 15.61 -12.40
C GLU A 137 0.78 14.48 -11.55
N CYS A 138 0.63 13.23 -11.99
CA CYS A 138 1.10 12.04 -11.29
C CYS A 138 2.24 11.36 -12.06
N LEU A 139 2.84 10.34 -11.46
CA LEU A 139 3.85 9.55 -12.15
C LEU A 139 3.25 8.68 -13.25
N ASP A 140 4.04 8.42 -14.26
CA ASP A 140 3.75 7.62 -15.45
C ASP A 140 3.74 6.12 -15.20
N TYR A 141 3.24 5.68 -14.04
CA TYR A 141 3.40 4.32 -13.64
C TYR A 141 2.22 3.78 -12.83
N CYS A 142 1.89 2.49 -13.01
CA CYS A 142 0.87 1.83 -12.22
C CYS A 142 1.34 1.66 -10.79
N THR A 143 0.68 2.33 -9.86
CA THR A 143 0.95 2.24 -8.43
C THR A 143 -0.09 1.37 -7.73
N LEU A 144 0.19 1.01 -6.49
CA LEU A 144 -0.80 0.33 -5.66
C LEU A 144 -2.09 1.15 -5.51
N ALA A 145 -2.00 2.49 -5.55
CA ALA A 145 -3.19 3.35 -5.52
C ALA A 145 -4.10 3.15 -6.75
N ASP A 146 -3.52 2.92 -7.94
CA ASP A 146 -4.30 2.62 -9.14
C ASP A 146 -4.97 1.24 -9.04
N ILE A 147 -4.29 0.25 -8.46
CA ILE A 147 -4.85 -1.07 -8.19
C ILE A 147 -5.97 -0.97 -7.15
N CYS A 148 -5.77 -0.21 -6.07
CA CYS A 148 -6.79 0.03 -5.06
C CYS A 148 -8.04 0.71 -5.66
N LEU A 149 -7.85 1.62 -6.61
CA LEU A 149 -8.97 2.29 -7.26
C LEU A 149 -9.81 1.31 -8.09
N THR A 150 -9.19 0.40 -8.86
CA THR A 150 -9.93 -0.65 -9.58
C THR A 150 -10.61 -1.65 -8.64
N SER A 151 -10.07 -1.86 -7.45
CA SER A 151 -10.61 -2.77 -6.45
C SER A 151 -11.67 -2.13 -5.56
N ALA A 152 -11.78 -0.79 -5.54
CA ALA A 152 -12.69 -0.06 -4.67
C ALA A 152 -14.16 -0.38 -4.93
N GLU A 153 -14.53 -0.66 -6.18
CA GLU A 153 -15.87 -1.08 -6.58
C GLU A 153 -16.26 -2.40 -5.92
N VAL A 154 -15.37 -3.37 -5.91
CA VAL A 154 -15.57 -4.67 -5.29
C VAL A 154 -15.78 -4.54 -3.78
N VAL A 155 -15.03 -3.65 -3.14
CA VAL A 155 -15.22 -3.35 -1.71
C VAL A 155 -16.54 -2.64 -1.47
N ALA A 156 -16.98 -1.79 -2.38
CA ALA A 156 -18.22 -1.03 -2.25
C ALA A 156 -19.47 -1.93 -2.27
N ASP A 157 -19.48 -2.97 -3.11
CA ASP A 157 -20.58 -3.93 -3.18
C ASP A 157 -20.74 -4.73 -1.87
N ASN A 158 -19.68 -4.80 -1.06
CA ASN A 158 -19.62 -5.49 0.21
C ASN A 158 -19.36 -4.51 1.37
N PHE A 159 -20.06 -3.42 1.42
CA PHE A 159 -19.78 -2.15 2.13
C PHE A 159 -19.48 -2.22 3.65
N ASP A 160 -19.33 -3.36 4.24
CA ASP A 160 -18.71 -3.48 5.57
C ASP A 160 -17.28 -4.01 5.47
N PRO A 161 -16.25 -3.12 5.33
CA PRO A 161 -14.84 -3.56 5.27
C PRO A 161 -14.41 -4.32 6.51
N LEU A 162 -15.16 -4.21 7.63
CA LEU A 162 -14.89 -4.94 8.86
C LEU A 162 -15.37 -6.39 8.77
N HIS A 163 -16.42 -6.66 7.98
CA HIS A 163 -17.06 -7.96 7.83
C HIS A 163 -17.01 -8.49 6.39
N ALA A 164 -16.33 -7.78 5.48
CA ALA A 164 -16.24 -8.19 4.09
C ALA A 164 -15.81 -9.65 3.93
N HIS A 165 -16.61 -10.41 3.20
CA HIS A 165 -16.30 -11.79 2.84
C HIS A 165 -15.39 -11.81 1.62
N PHE A 166 -14.10 -11.98 1.86
CA PHE A 166 -13.08 -11.99 0.78
C PHE A 166 -13.32 -13.09 -0.26
N ASP A 167 -14.00 -14.16 0.11
CA ASP A 167 -14.22 -15.32 -0.76
C ASP A 167 -15.17 -15.01 -1.93
N GLU A 168 -16.00 -13.98 -1.80
CA GLU A 168 -17.00 -13.59 -2.79
C GLU A 168 -16.57 -12.41 -3.66
N MET A 169 -15.45 -11.73 -3.29
CA MET A 169 -14.96 -10.58 -4.01
C MET A 169 -14.14 -10.99 -5.24
N GLN A 170 -14.48 -10.40 -6.39
CA GLN A 170 -13.74 -10.58 -7.64
C GLN A 170 -13.19 -9.23 -8.11
N LEU A 171 -11.94 -9.21 -8.58
CA LEU A 171 -11.35 -8.03 -9.19
C LEU A 171 -11.84 -7.79 -10.61
N ALA A 172 -11.85 -6.51 -10.99
CA ALA A 172 -12.14 -6.09 -12.34
C ALA A 172 -11.03 -6.40 -13.34
N CYS A 173 -9.80 -6.71 -12.87
CA CYS A 173 -8.67 -7.10 -13.72
C CYS A 173 -8.10 -8.46 -13.30
N PRO A 174 -8.57 -9.54 -13.87
CA PRO A 174 -7.98 -10.85 -13.66
C PRO A 174 -6.85 -11.08 -14.68
N VAL A 175 -5.66 -10.51 -14.45
CA VAL A 175 -4.52 -10.81 -15.35
C VAL A 175 -4.16 -12.29 -15.28
N ASN A 176 -4.39 -12.94 -14.15
CA ASN A 176 -4.16 -14.37 -13.95
C ASN A 176 -5.42 -15.18 -13.63
N GLY A 177 -6.60 -14.57 -13.70
CA GLY A 177 -7.82 -15.12 -13.11
C GLY A 177 -8.64 -16.06 -13.99
N SER A 178 -8.43 -16.01 -15.30
CA SER A 178 -9.14 -16.89 -16.21
C SER A 178 -8.29 -18.14 -16.55
N PRO A 179 -8.89 -19.32 -16.63
CA PRO A 179 -8.21 -20.48 -17.15
C PRO A 179 -7.74 -20.22 -18.58
N THR A 180 -6.63 -20.83 -18.97
CA THR A 180 -6.15 -20.82 -20.34
C THR A 180 -7.02 -21.77 -21.19
N GLU A 181 -7.02 -21.58 -22.52
CA GLU A 181 -7.65 -22.57 -23.39
C GLU A 181 -7.01 -23.96 -23.26
N GLU A 182 -5.72 -24.04 -22.97
CA GLU A 182 -5.02 -25.29 -22.71
C GLU A 182 -5.50 -25.93 -21.40
N GLU A 183 -5.70 -25.14 -20.36
CA GLU A 183 -6.26 -25.60 -19.08
C GLU A 183 -7.75 -25.96 -19.23
N GLU A 184 -8.52 -25.20 -20.02
CA GLU A 184 -9.89 -25.54 -20.34
C GLU A 184 -9.99 -26.83 -21.16
N GLN A 185 -9.14 -27.02 -22.19
CA GLN A 185 -9.06 -28.23 -22.98
C GLN A 185 -8.53 -29.40 -22.17
N ALA A 186 -7.61 -29.18 -21.26
CA ALA A 186 -7.10 -30.18 -20.33
C ALA A 186 -8.07 -30.49 -19.18
N GLY A 187 -9.15 -29.70 -19.01
CA GLY A 187 -10.06 -29.81 -17.88
C GLY A 187 -9.50 -29.22 -16.60
N ASP A 188 -8.41 -28.43 -16.66
CA ASP A 188 -7.76 -27.80 -15.50
C ASP A 188 -8.24 -26.36 -15.25
N VAL A 189 -9.55 -26.17 -15.36
CA VAL A 189 -10.21 -24.88 -15.08
C VAL A 189 -9.98 -24.43 -13.63
N GLU A 190 -9.80 -25.38 -12.71
CA GLU A 190 -9.57 -25.09 -11.30
C GLU A 190 -8.24 -24.38 -11.04
N SER A 191 -7.17 -24.70 -11.77
CA SER A 191 -5.88 -23.99 -11.64
C SER A 191 -6.00 -22.52 -12.00
N GLY A 192 -6.71 -22.18 -13.09
CA GLY A 192 -6.99 -20.80 -13.46
C GLY A 192 -7.80 -20.06 -12.41
N ARG A 193 -8.84 -20.69 -11.90
CA ARG A 193 -9.66 -20.14 -10.82
C ARG A 193 -8.87 -19.89 -9.55
N VAL A 194 -7.98 -20.81 -9.16
CA VAL A 194 -7.12 -20.64 -7.98
C VAL A 194 -6.17 -19.45 -8.15
N ARG A 195 -5.57 -19.27 -9.35
CA ARG A 195 -4.72 -18.09 -9.62
C ARG A 195 -5.50 -16.78 -9.45
N GLY A 196 -6.67 -16.67 -10.04
CA GLY A 196 -7.50 -15.49 -9.94
C GLY A 196 -7.92 -15.15 -8.52
N VAL A 197 -8.27 -16.17 -7.74
CA VAL A 197 -8.60 -15.97 -6.31
C VAL A 197 -7.39 -15.44 -5.53
N VAL A 198 -6.18 -15.96 -5.77
CA VAL A 198 -4.96 -15.50 -5.10
C VAL A 198 -4.63 -14.06 -5.47
N GLU A 199 -4.70 -13.71 -6.76
CA GLU A 199 -4.48 -12.35 -7.26
C GLU A 199 -5.48 -11.36 -6.65
N ASN A 200 -6.77 -11.68 -6.75
CA ASN A 200 -7.84 -10.85 -6.22
C ASN A 200 -7.67 -10.55 -4.73
N ARG A 201 -7.43 -11.57 -3.94
CA ARG A 201 -7.28 -11.42 -2.48
C ARG A 201 -6.03 -10.66 -2.10
N PHE A 202 -4.94 -10.82 -2.86
CA PHE A 202 -3.72 -10.05 -2.63
C PHE A 202 -3.95 -8.56 -2.90
N HIS A 203 -4.57 -8.20 -4.01
CA HIS A 203 -4.81 -6.80 -4.37
C HIS A 203 -5.92 -6.14 -3.55
N LEU A 204 -6.93 -6.88 -3.11
CA LEU A 204 -7.98 -6.36 -2.23
C LEU A 204 -7.46 -6.03 -0.83
N MET A 205 -6.44 -6.74 -0.35
CA MET A 205 -5.92 -6.52 0.99
C MET A 205 -5.50 -5.07 1.26
N PRO A 206 -4.63 -4.43 0.45
CA PRO A 206 -4.28 -3.02 0.67
C PRO A 206 -5.48 -2.09 0.55
N THR A 207 -6.43 -2.35 -0.34
CA THR A 207 -7.66 -1.57 -0.46
C THR A 207 -8.47 -1.61 0.84
N ILE A 208 -8.63 -2.79 1.42
CA ILE A 208 -9.33 -2.96 2.71
C ILE A 208 -8.55 -2.32 3.86
N MET A 209 -7.22 -2.38 3.83
CA MET A 209 -6.39 -1.68 4.82
C MET A 209 -6.68 -0.18 4.82
N GLU A 210 -6.71 0.44 3.65
CA GLU A 210 -7.02 1.86 3.49
C GLU A 210 -8.43 2.20 3.98
N TYR A 211 -9.47 1.46 3.58
CA TYR A 211 -10.83 1.72 4.06
C TYR A 211 -10.99 1.52 5.58
N ARG A 212 -10.33 0.52 6.16
CA ARG A 212 -10.36 0.28 7.61
C ARG A 212 -9.66 1.35 8.44
N THR A 213 -8.81 2.10 7.81
CA THR A 213 -8.04 3.20 8.43
C THR A 213 -8.42 4.56 7.85
N SER A 214 -9.56 4.65 7.18
CA SER A 214 -10.02 5.88 6.52
C SER A 214 -10.19 7.06 7.48
N ASP A 215 -10.39 6.81 8.75
CA ASP A 215 -10.46 7.83 9.81
C ASP A 215 -9.10 8.43 10.21
N LEU A 216 -7.98 7.76 9.90
CA LEU A 216 -6.66 8.21 10.34
C LEU A 216 -6.27 9.61 9.83
N PRO A 217 -6.47 9.98 8.56
CA PRO A 217 -6.13 11.32 8.10
C PRO A 217 -6.84 12.42 8.91
N ALA A 218 -8.14 12.25 9.18
CA ALA A 218 -8.91 13.21 9.96
C ALA A 218 -8.46 13.27 11.43
N LEU A 219 -8.20 12.10 12.03
CA LEU A 219 -7.72 12.04 13.42
C LEU A 219 -6.34 12.68 13.58
N VAL A 220 -5.43 12.44 12.65
CA VAL A 220 -4.09 13.04 12.66
C VAL A 220 -4.16 14.56 12.49
N ALA A 221 -4.97 15.04 11.55
CA ALA A 221 -5.19 16.45 11.34
C ALA A 221 -5.75 17.15 12.61
N GLU A 222 -6.71 16.49 13.27
CA GLU A 222 -7.30 17.01 14.51
C GLU A 222 -6.31 17.01 15.67
N VAL A 223 -5.46 16.00 15.83
CA VAL A 223 -4.38 16.00 16.83
C VAL A 223 -3.45 17.20 16.60
N GLN A 224 -3.03 17.45 15.37
CA GLN A 224 -2.16 18.59 15.06
C GLN A 224 -2.86 19.92 15.35
N ARG A 225 -4.14 20.03 15.04
CA ARG A 225 -4.95 21.23 15.37
C ARG A 225 -5.06 21.45 16.88
N MET A 226 -5.24 20.38 17.67
CA MET A 226 -5.28 20.47 19.13
C MET A 226 -3.94 20.92 19.72
N ILE A 227 -2.81 20.38 19.23
CA ILE A 227 -1.48 20.82 19.67
C ILE A 227 -1.28 22.30 19.36
N HIS A 228 -1.58 22.73 18.13
CA HIS A 228 -1.48 24.13 17.73
C HIS A 228 -2.36 25.05 18.60
N THR A 229 -3.56 24.59 18.96
CA THR A 229 -4.46 25.33 19.85
C THR A 229 -3.90 25.40 21.27
N TYR A 230 -3.34 24.29 21.79
CA TYR A 230 -2.72 24.23 23.11
C TYR A 230 -1.59 25.25 23.27
N GLU A 231 -0.75 25.40 22.24
CA GLU A 231 0.36 26.36 22.24
C GLU A 231 -0.11 27.83 22.34
N LYS A 232 -1.30 28.12 21.82
CA LYS A 232 -1.87 29.50 21.81
C LYS A 232 -2.70 29.83 23.01
N VAL A 233 -3.26 28.83 23.70
CA VAL A 233 -4.15 29.03 24.84
C VAL A 233 -3.34 29.16 26.13
N ASN A 234 -3.60 30.22 26.91
CA ASN A 234 -2.91 30.44 28.20
C ASN A 234 -3.75 29.99 29.41
N HIS A 235 -5.06 29.79 29.26
CA HIS A 235 -5.94 29.45 30.37
C HIS A 235 -5.75 27.95 30.78
N PRO A 236 -5.40 27.66 32.05
CA PRO A 236 -5.08 26.30 32.51
C PRO A 236 -6.22 25.31 32.29
N GLY A 237 -7.47 25.66 32.59
CA GLY A 237 -8.63 24.79 32.39
C GLY A 237 -8.87 24.46 30.92
N CYS A 238 -8.64 25.37 29.99
CA CYS A 238 -8.74 25.11 28.56
C CYS A 238 -7.62 24.16 28.09
N ARG A 239 -6.39 24.36 28.60
CA ARG A 239 -5.26 23.46 28.32
C ARG A 239 -5.54 22.03 28.80
N GLN A 240 -6.10 21.91 30.03
CA GLN A 240 -6.47 20.58 30.54
C GLN A 240 -7.51 19.89 29.66
N GLY A 241 -8.56 20.58 29.22
CA GLY A 241 -9.55 20.02 28.30
C GLY A 241 -8.95 19.58 26.94
N ILE A 242 -7.97 20.34 26.42
CA ILE A 242 -7.24 19.95 25.20
C ILE A 242 -6.42 18.68 25.42
N LEU A 243 -5.74 18.54 26.56
CA LEU A 243 -4.97 17.34 26.89
C LEU A 243 -5.85 16.08 27.02
N GLU A 244 -7.04 16.24 27.60
CA GLU A 244 -8.02 15.14 27.73
C GLU A 244 -8.53 14.71 26.32
N GLU A 245 -8.82 15.67 25.44
CA GLU A 245 -9.22 15.35 24.08
C GLU A 245 -8.08 14.73 23.26
N LEU A 246 -6.82 15.16 23.45
CA LEU A 246 -5.67 14.51 22.83
C LEU A 246 -5.55 13.03 23.24
N VAL A 247 -5.79 12.67 24.52
CA VAL A 247 -5.82 11.26 24.95
C VAL A 247 -6.91 10.49 24.22
N ASN A 248 -8.11 11.07 24.09
CA ASN A 248 -9.22 10.47 23.37
C ASN A 248 -8.87 10.23 21.88
N LEU A 249 -8.31 11.24 21.19
CA LEU A 249 -7.89 11.14 19.78
C LEU A 249 -6.79 10.09 19.58
N LEU A 250 -5.77 10.06 20.45
CA LEU A 250 -4.70 9.05 20.41
C LEU A 250 -5.24 7.63 20.61
N SER A 251 -6.24 7.47 21.49
CA SER A 251 -6.93 6.19 21.68
C SER A 251 -7.68 5.76 20.41
N LYS A 252 -8.33 6.69 19.71
CA LYS A 252 -8.99 6.42 18.41
C LYS A 252 -7.94 6.03 17.35
N ILE A 253 -6.82 6.73 17.29
CA ILE A 253 -5.70 6.39 16.38
C ILE A 253 -5.20 4.97 16.68
N LYS A 254 -4.93 4.62 17.94
CA LYS A 254 -4.57 3.26 18.34
C LYS A 254 -5.59 2.23 17.85
N ASN A 255 -6.88 2.51 17.98
CA ASN A 255 -7.93 1.60 17.49
C ASN A 255 -7.90 1.44 15.97
N SER A 256 -7.61 2.50 15.20
CA SER A 256 -7.41 2.41 13.75
C SER A 256 -6.19 1.56 13.41
N LEU A 257 -5.09 1.68 14.14
CA LEU A 257 -3.91 0.81 13.98
C LEU A 257 -4.21 -0.65 14.31
N VAL A 258 -5.06 -0.93 15.29
CA VAL A 258 -5.56 -2.29 15.57
C VAL A 258 -6.36 -2.83 14.38
N ARG A 259 -7.21 -2.01 13.73
CA ARG A 259 -7.93 -2.41 12.51
C ARG A 259 -6.97 -2.68 11.34
N LEU A 260 -5.94 -1.83 11.19
CA LEU A 260 -4.86 -2.04 10.22
C LEU A 260 -4.18 -3.41 10.43
N ARG A 261 -3.76 -3.71 11.65
CA ARG A 261 -3.16 -5.00 12.00
C ARG A 261 -4.10 -6.17 11.72
N LYS A 262 -5.37 -6.05 12.10
CA LYS A 262 -6.39 -7.10 11.84
C LYS A 262 -6.56 -7.36 10.35
N SER A 263 -6.38 -6.38 9.47
CA SER A 263 -6.44 -6.60 8.02
C SER A 263 -5.39 -7.61 7.54
N MET A 264 -4.22 -7.66 8.17
CA MET A 264 -3.19 -8.64 7.85
C MET A 264 -3.61 -10.10 8.15
N THR A 265 -4.63 -10.33 8.97
CA THR A 265 -5.11 -11.70 9.26
C THR A 265 -5.76 -12.37 8.05
N PHE A 266 -6.17 -11.59 7.05
CA PHE A 266 -6.72 -12.12 5.80
C PHE A 266 -5.64 -12.74 4.89
N LEU A 267 -4.39 -12.32 5.04
CA LEU A 267 -3.27 -12.92 4.34
C LEU A 267 -2.90 -14.25 5.01
N LYS A 268 -3.53 -15.33 4.59
CA LYS A 268 -3.30 -16.70 5.05
C LYS A 268 -2.99 -17.58 3.84
N SER A 269 -2.27 -18.67 4.05
CA SER A 269 -2.01 -19.67 2.98
C SER A 269 -3.29 -20.30 2.40
N SER A 270 -4.38 -20.35 3.20
CA SER A 270 -5.68 -20.81 2.74
C SER A 270 -6.45 -19.77 1.91
N THR A 271 -6.08 -18.50 1.96
CA THR A 271 -6.73 -17.42 1.21
C THR A 271 -5.85 -16.89 0.08
N VAL A 272 -4.55 -16.80 0.32
CA VAL A 272 -3.54 -16.44 -0.68
C VAL A 272 -2.46 -17.51 -0.62
N ASP A 273 -2.50 -18.48 -1.53
CA ASP A 273 -1.48 -19.52 -1.58
C ASP A 273 -0.11 -18.91 -1.91
N PRO A 274 0.91 -19.05 -1.05
CA PRO A 274 2.20 -18.40 -1.25
C PRO A 274 2.97 -18.94 -2.46
N VAL A 275 2.72 -20.17 -2.88
CA VAL A 275 3.36 -20.77 -4.06
C VAL A 275 2.74 -20.20 -5.34
N VAL A 276 1.42 -20.16 -5.40
CA VAL A 276 0.69 -19.55 -6.53
C VAL A 276 1.00 -18.06 -6.60
N TRP A 277 0.97 -17.36 -5.46
CA TRP A 277 1.32 -15.93 -5.40
C TRP A 277 2.73 -15.68 -5.95
N HIS A 278 3.72 -16.44 -5.51
CA HIS A 278 5.10 -16.27 -5.94
C HIS A 278 5.32 -16.63 -7.41
N ARG A 279 4.70 -17.71 -7.88
CA ARG A 279 4.85 -18.20 -9.26
C ARG A 279 4.12 -17.31 -10.27
N ASP A 280 2.89 -16.91 -9.94
CA ASP A 280 1.95 -16.37 -10.92
C ASP A 280 1.59 -14.88 -10.69
N VAL A 281 1.66 -14.37 -9.46
CA VAL A 281 1.18 -13.03 -9.14
C VAL A 281 2.32 -12.04 -8.91
N VAL A 282 3.35 -12.40 -8.14
CA VAL A 282 4.38 -11.43 -7.72
C VAL A 282 5.14 -10.80 -8.88
N LYS A 283 5.27 -11.49 -9.99
CA LYS A 283 5.92 -10.97 -11.20
C LYS A 283 5.24 -9.72 -11.78
N PHE A 284 3.91 -9.59 -11.58
CA PHE A 284 3.13 -8.41 -11.99
C PHE A 284 3.31 -7.21 -11.06
N THR A 285 4.08 -7.32 -10.02
CA THR A 285 4.35 -6.23 -9.08
C THR A 285 5.75 -5.63 -9.27
N ALA A 286 6.47 -6.03 -10.29
CA ALA A 286 7.84 -5.57 -10.52
C ALA A 286 7.89 -4.14 -11.06
N GLY A 287 8.96 -3.40 -10.74
CA GLY A 287 9.15 -2.00 -11.17
C GLY A 287 9.62 -1.85 -12.61
N TYR A 288 9.56 -0.65 -13.17
CA TYR A 288 9.92 -0.33 -14.55
C TYR A 288 10.47 1.10 -14.67
N GLY A 289 11.42 1.33 -15.56
CA GLY A 289 11.94 2.68 -15.85
C GLY A 289 12.46 3.44 -14.65
N GLY A 290 13.07 2.74 -13.67
CA GLY A 290 13.53 3.34 -12.42
C GLY A 290 12.46 3.54 -11.34
N HIS A 291 11.18 3.33 -11.67
CA HIS A 291 10.08 3.35 -10.70
C HIS A 291 9.92 2.00 -10.00
N LYS A 292 9.48 2.05 -8.75
CA LYS A 292 9.14 0.82 -8.02
C LYS A 292 7.80 0.28 -8.54
N GLY A 293 7.69 -1.03 -8.64
CA GLY A 293 6.41 -1.66 -8.97
C GLY A 293 5.42 -1.59 -7.82
N SER A 294 4.21 -2.10 -8.05
CA SER A 294 3.13 -2.12 -7.06
C SER A 294 3.59 -2.78 -5.77
N SER A 295 3.56 -2.04 -4.67
CA SER A 295 4.15 -2.47 -3.39
C SER A 295 3.41 -1.89 -2.20
N GLY A 296 3.37 -2.62 -1.08
CA GLY A 296 2.80 -2.16 0.18
C GLY A 296 3.29 -0.78 0.65
N PRO A 297 4.57 -0.41 0.49
CA PRO A 297 5.03 0.94 0.77
C PRO A 297 4.34 2.08 -0.02
N GLN A 298 3.64 1.79 -1.09
CA GLN A 298 2.85 2.81 -1.83
C GLN A 298 1.49 3.10 -1.18
N THR A 299 1.15 2.42 -0.10
CA THR A 299 -0.06 2.64 0.70
C THR A 299 0.06 3.97 1.47
N PRO A 300 -0.72 5.01 1.18
CA PRO A 300 -0.57 6.33 1.78
C PRO A 300 -0.63 6.34 3.30
N VAL A 301 -1.44 5.46 3.89
CA VAL A 301 -1.60 5.37 5.35
C VAL A 301 -0.29 5.05 6.07
N ILE A 302 0.63 4.29 5.48
CA ILE A 302 1.92 3.97 6.10
C ILE A 302 2.80 5.24 6.18
N HIS A 303 2.80 6.05 5.14
CA HIS A 303 3.52 7.34 5.13
C HIS A 303 2.92 8.34 6.11
N LEU A 304 1.60 8.34 6.24
CA LEU A 304 0.89 9.15 7.22
C LEU A 304 1.28 8.78 8.66
N ILE A 305 1.31 7.48 8.96
CA ILE A 305 1.69 7.00 10.30
C ILE A 305 3.14 7.39 10.61
N ASP A 306 4.08 7.15 9.68
CA ASP A 306 5.48 7.54 9.86
C ASP A 306 5.62 9.06 10.12
N ALA A 307 4.90 9.90 9.36
CA ALA A 307 4.89 11.35 9.54
C ALA A 307 4.28 11.76 10.90
N PHE A 308 3.15 11.18 11.27
CA PHE A 308 2.47 11.44 12.54
C PHE A 308 3.33 11.07 13.75
N LEU A 309 4.02 9.94 13.68
CA LEU A 309 4.92 9.49 14.74
C LEU A 309 6.23 10.30 14.81
N GLY A 310 6.43 11.25 13.90
CA GLY A 310 7.61 12.11 13.87
C GLY A 310 8.87 11.41 13.38
N ARG A 311 8.74 10.46 12.45
CA ARG A 311 9.91 9.81 11.84
C ARG A 311 10.61 10.76 10.88
N THR A 312 11.84 11.15 11.22
CA THR A 312 12.70 12.01 10.41
C THR A 312 13.87 11.25 9.79
N GLU A 313 14.26 10.13 10.38
CA GLU A 313 15.38 9.32 9.94
C GLU A 313 14.92 8.05 9.22
N TYR A 314 15.58 7.74 8.12
CA TYR A 314 15.28 6.64 7.21
C TYR A 314 16.60 5.98 6.78
N GLY A 315 17.44 5.62 7.75
CA GLY A 315 18.79 5.12 7.52
C GLY A 315 18.87 3.67 7.05
N SER A 316 17.79 2.88 7.24
CA SER A 316 17.73 1.52 6.73
C SER A 316 17.43 1.47 5.23
N GLU A 317 17.85 0.39 4.55
CA GLU A 317 17.57 0.16 3.12
C GLU A 317 16.06 0.28 2.81
N LEU A 318 15.21 -0.28 3.68
CA LEU A 318 13.76 -0.17 3.53
C LEU A 318 13.26 1.27 3.81
N GLY A 319 13.91 1.99 4.71
CA GLY A 319 13.64 3.40 4.98
C GLY A 319 13.87 4.26 3.74
N GLU A 320 14.99 4.09 3.06
CA GLU A 320 15.29 4.79 1.81
C GLU A 320 14.27 4.47 0.70
N ILE A 321 13.87 3.19 0.57
CA ILE A 321 12.82 2.77 -0.36
C ILE A 321 11.51 3.50 -0.06
N ILE A 322 11.12 3.61 1.21
CA ILE A 322 9.90 4.31 1.62
C ILE A 322 9.94 5.79 1.22
N LEU A 323 11.09 6.47 1.39
CA LEU A 323 11.23 7.87 0.95
C LEU A 323 11.12 8.03 -0.57
N GLN A 324 11.71 7.10 -1.34
CA GLN A 324 11.58 7.10 -2.80
C GLN A 324 10.13 6.89 -3.22
N VAL A 325 9.44 5.92 -2.59
CA VAL A 325 8.04 5.59 -2.89
C VAL A 325 7.09 6.70 -2.47
N ARG A 326 7.39 7.48 -1.42
CA ARG A 326 6.59 8.66 -1.04
C ARG A 326 6.41 9.64 -2.18
N LYS A 327 7.41 9.79 -3.05
CA LYS A 327 7.35 10.64 -4.26
C LYS A 327 6.43 10.07 -5.35
N GLN A 328 6.04 8.81 -5.24
CA GLN A 328 5.14 8.12 -6.17
C GLN A 328 3.68 8.14 -5.69
N LEU A 329 3.40 8.63 -4.49
CA LEU A 329 2.03 8.83 -4.03
C LEU A 329 1.33 9.86 -4.93
N GLN A 330 0.02 9.78 -5.00
CA GLN A 330 -0.78 10.78 -5.70
C GLN A 330 -0.54 12.18 -5.10
N PRO A 331 -0.57 13.26 -5.89
CA PRO A 331 -0.16 14.60 -5.44
C PRO A 331 -0.89 15.11 -4.19
N ASN A 332 -2.20 14.85 -4.06
CA ASN A 332 -2.95 15.23 -2.85
C ASN A 332 -2.50 14.45 -1.62
N HIS A 333 -2.18 13.15 -1.79
CA HIS A 333 -1.65 12.33 -0.71
C HIS A 333 -0.27 12.82 -0.27
N GLN A 334 0.61 13.14 -1.23
CA GLN A 334 1.92 13.71 -0.93
C GLN A 334 1.80 15.03 -0.17
N ARG A 335 0.95 15.95 -0.65
CA ARG A 335 0.72 17.25 -0.02
C ARG A 335 0.22 17.10 1.41
N PHE A 336 -0.73 16.19 1.64
CA PHE A 336 -1.27 15.94 2.97
C PHE A 336 -0.21 15.36 3.91
N VAL A 337 0.49 14.31 3.49
CA VAL A 337 1.58 13.72 4.30
C VAL A 337 2.66 14.75 4.60
N GLN A 338 3.03 15.59 3.62
CA GLN A 338 4.01 16.66 3.83
C GLN A 338 3.50 17.71 4.82
N SER A 339 2.23 18.09 4.75
CA SER A 339 1.65 19.04 5.72
C SER A 339 1.64 18.51 7.15
N VAL A 340 1.55 17.17 7.30
CA VAL A 340 1.71 16.52 8.61
C VAL A 340 3.16 16.58 9.10
N VAL A 341 4.13 16.36 8.20
CA VAL A 341 5.57 16.49 8.53
C VAL A 341 5.91 17.92 8.96
N ASP A 342 5.36 18.93 8.25
CA ASP A 342 5.65 20.36 8.50
C ASP A 342 4.79 20.96 9.63
N GLY A 343 3.78 20.23 10.07
CA GLY A 343 2.85 20.64 11.13
C GLY A 343 3.39 20.45 12.55
N PRO A 344 2.55 20.72 13.57
CA PRO A 344 2.88 20.41 14.95
C PRO A 344 3.18 18.92 15.15
N CYS A 345 4.39 18.59 15.60
CA CYS A 345 4.83 17.20 15.76
C CYS A 345 4.33 16.61 17.08
N MET A 346 3.52 15.55 17.01
CA MET A 346 2.98 14.88 18.21
C MET A 346 4.09 14.28 19.08
N ARG A 347 5.15 13.74 18.50
CA ARG A 347 6.30 13.21 19.24
C ARG A 347 6.98 14.30 20.07
N THR A 348 7.34 15.41 19.44
CA THR A 348 7.98 16.55 20.12
C THR A 348 7.09 17.10 21.24
N PHE A 349 5.78 17.16 21.00
CA PHE A 349 4.82 17.59 22.02
C PHE A 349 4.80 16.59 23.21
N ALA A 350 4.78 15.28 22.94
CA ALA A 350 4.83 14.25 23.96
C ALA A 350 6.18 14.26 24.72
N GLU A 351 7.30 14.51 24.05
CA GLU A 351 8.63 14.68 24.67
C GLU A 351 8.63 15.85 25.65
N THR A 352 8.01 16.97 25.30
CA THR A 352 7.88 18.14 26.18
C THR A 352 7.06 17.80 27.42
N LEU A 353 5.92 17.14 27.27
CA LEU A 353 5.10 16.70 28.41
C LEU A 353 5.80 15.65 29.28
N SER A 354 6.63 14.81 28.71
CA SER A 354 7.37 13.79 29.43
C SER A 354 8.44 14.34 30.36
N GLN A 355 8.98 15.52 30.04
CA GLN A 355 9.91 16.25 30.93
C GLN A 355 9.24 16.68 32.23
N GLU A 356 7.95 17.03 32.16
CA GLU A 356 7.16 17.42 33.34
C GLU A 356 6.68 16.15 34.09
N SER A 357 6.22 15.14 33.36
CA SER A 357 5.75 13.87 33.92
C SER A 357 5.94 12.71 32.91
N PRO A 358 6.84 11.76 33.14
CA PRO A 358 7.03 10.60 32.26
C PRO A 358 5.78 9.72 32.13
N THR A 359 4.88 9.77 33.08
CA THR A 359 3.60 9.02 33.10
C THR A 359 2.41 9.87 32.70
N HIS A 360 2.65 11.03 32.05
CA HIS A 360 1.57 11.90 31.61
C HIS A 360 0.61 11.13 30.67
N PRO A 361 -0.72 11.22 30.83
CA PRO A 361 -1.68 10.43 30.06
C PRO A 361 -1.53 10.54 28.54
N VAL A 362 -1.20 11.73 28.02
CA VAL A 362 -0.94 11.95 26.58
C VAL A 362 0.31 11.19 26.12
N VAL A 363 1.39 11.18 26.93
CA VAL A 363 2.63 10.42 26.64
C VAL A 363 2.34 8.92 26.59
N THR A 364 1.58 8.42 27.57
CA THR A 364 1.17 7.01 27.63
C THR A 364 0.34 6.64 26.41
N ALA A 365 -0.67 7.44 26.04
CA ALA A 365 -1.53 7.17 24.88
C ALA A 365 -0.75 7.23 23.54
N PHE A 366 0.21 8.14 23.41
CA PHE A 366 1.10 8.21 22.25
C PHE A 366 1.98 6.96 22.15
N ASN A 367 2.64 6.57 23.25
CA ASN A 367 3.47 5.37 23.30
C ASN A 367 2.67 4.10 22.98
N ASP A 368 1.43 4.02 23.43
CA ASP A 368 0.51 2.94 23.10
C ASP A 368 0.23 2.84 21.59
N ALA A 369 0.04 3.98 20.91
CA ALA A 369 -0.11 4.01 19.46
C ALA A 369 1.18 3.56 18.74
N VAL A 370 2.35 4.04 19.18
CA VAL A 370 3.66 3.60 18.66
C VAL A 370 3.81 2.08 18.82
N GLN A 371 3.51 1.53 20.01
CA GLN A 371 3.62 0.09 20.28
C GLN A 371 2.66 -0.73 19.40
N GLU A 372 1.42 -0.29 19.21
CA GLU A 372 0.46 -0.99 18.34
C GLU A 372 0.97 -1.00 16.87
N PHE A 373 1.57 0.08 16.40
CA PHE A 373 2.14 0.10 15.06
C PHE A 373 3.36 -0.83 14.96
N VAL A 374 4.34 -0.69 15.86
CA VAL A 374 5.63 -1.36 15.80
C VAL A 374 5.51 -2.84 16.15
N LYS A 375 4.97 -3.16 17.34
CA LYS A 375 4.86 -4.54 17.83
C LYS A 375 3.57 -5.24 17.36
N GLY A 376 2.56 -4.46 17.00
CA GLY A 376 1.33 -4.98 16.43
C GLY A 376 1.45 -5.18 14.91
N PHE A 377 1.28 -4.10 14.14
CA PHE A 377 1.19 -4.20 12.69
C PHE A 377 2.51 -4.64 12.02
N LEU A 378 3.63 -3.96 12.30
CA LEU A 378 4.90 -4.24 11.61
C LEU A 378 5.44 -5.64 11.95
N ALA A 379 5.27 -6.10 13.17
CA ALA A 379 5.70 -7.45 13.55
C ALA A 379 4.89 -8.53 12.82
N VAL A 380 3.56 -8.35 12.70
CA VAL A 380 2.70 -9.27 11.94
C VAL A 380 3.05 -9.21 10.45
N HIS A 381 3.24 -8.02 9.89
CA HIS A 381 3.63 -7.84 8.48
C HIS A 381 4.96 -8.56 8.19
N ARG A 382 6.00 -8.31 9.02
CA ARG A 382 7.30 -8.99 8.90
C ARG A 382 7.16 -10.51 8.91
N SER A 383 6.47 -11.04 9.90
CA SER A 383 6.26 -12.49 10.05
C SER A 383 5.63 -13.09 8.79
N LYS A 384 4.60 -12.43 8.24
CA LYS A 384 3.92 -12.90 7.03
C LYS A 384 4.79 -12.75 5.78
N ALA A 385 5.45 -11.62 5.57
CA ALA A 385 6.30 -11.38 4.42
C ALA A 385 7.44 -12.41 4.34
N VAL A 386 8.12 -12.69 5.46
CA VAL A 386 9.17 -13.69 5.56
C VAL A 386 8.63 -15.10 5.33
N ALA A 387 7.46 -15.44 5.90
CA ALA A 387 6.84 -16.75 5.71
C ALA A 387 6.44 -16.99 4.25
N TYR A 388 5.87 -15.98 3.58
CA TYR A 388 5.49 -16.06 2.16
C TYR A 388 6.71 -16.19 1.25
N ALA A 389 7.76 -15.41 1.51
CA ALA A 389 9.02 -15.55 0.80
C ALA A 389 9.57 -16.98 0.94
N ASN A 390 9.67 -17.50 2.15
CA ASN A 390 10.15 -18.86 2.41
C ASN A 390 9.34 -19.93 1.68
N ALA A 391 8.01 -19.85 1.75
CA ALA A 391 7.13 -20.86 1.14
C ALA A 391 7.17 -20.82 -0.39
N GLY A 392 7.27 -19.63 -0.98
CA GLY A 392 7.37 -19.46 -2.43
C GLY A 392 8.69 -19.99 -2.97
N PHE A 393 9.81 -19.62 -2.37
CA PHE A 393 11.15 -19.96 -2.86
C PHE A 393 11.50 -21.44 -2.73
N GLY A 394 11.06 -22.09 -1.68
CA GLY A 394 11.37 -23.51 -1.44
C GLY A 394 10.78 -24.47 -2.48
N LYS A 395 9.82 -24.03 -3.29
CA LYS A 395 9.05 -24.89 -4.21
C LYS A 395 9.15 -24.52 -5.68
N THR A 396 9.60 -23.34 -6.05
CA THR A 396 9.50 -22.86 -7.43
C THR A 396 10.78 -23.00 -8.25
N ASN A 397 11.93 -23.34 -7.67
CA ASN A 397 13.23 -23.44 -8.35
C ASN A 397 13.55 -22.23 -9.28
N THR A 398 12.83 -21.12 -9.14
CA THR A 398 13.04 -19.94 -9.97
C THR A 398 14.18 -19.12 -9.41
N PRO A 399 15.22 -18.82 -10.21
CA PRO A 399 16.38 -18.06 -9.73
C PRO A 399 16.07 -16.57 -9.48
N ARG A 400 14.86 -16.10 -9.78
CA ARG A 400 14.45 -14.71 -9.70
C ARG A 400 13.37 -14.54 -8.65
N ILE A 401 13.68 -13.72 -7.69
CA ILE A 401 12.83 -13.50 -6.54
C ILE A 401 12.37 -12.06 -6.55
N PHE A 402 11.07 -11.89 -6.73
CA PHE A 402 10.42 -10.60 -6.57
C PHE A 402 9.79 -10.58 -5.17
N THR A 403 10.13 -9.58 -4.39
CA THR A 403 9.21 -9.06 -3.38
C THR A 403 8.37 -7.99 -4.06
N ALA A 404 7.12 -7.83 -3.70
CA ALA A 404 6.25 -6.82 -4.28
C ALA A 404 7.00 -5.49 -4.43
N GLY A 405 7.12 -5.00 -5.67
CA GLY A 405 7.78 -3.75 -6.02
C GLY A 405 9.30 -3.73 -6.07
N THR A 406 10.00 -4.82 -5.73
CA THR A 406 11.45 -4.87 -5.75
C THR A 406 11.98 -6.11 -6.45
N GLN A 407 12.95 -5.91 -7.33
CA GLN A 407 13.70 -7.00 -7.96
C GLN A 407 14.99 -7.23 -7.18
N TYR A 408 15.22 -8.47 -6.77
CA TYR A 408 16.50 -8.85 -6.19
C TYR A 408 17.03 -10.09 -6.91
N HIS A 409 18.27 -10.03 -7.36
CA HIS A 409 19.04 -11.20 -7.77
C HIS A 409 19.61 -11.89 -6.53
N TRP A 410 19.20 -13.13 -6.29
CA TRP A 410 19.66 -13.90 -5.14
C TRP A 410 20.22 -15.24 -5.53
N PRO A 411 21.38 -15.61 -5.01
CA PRO A 411 22.01 -16.89 -5.35
C PRO A 411 21.28 -18.10 -4.74
N ASN A 412 20.50 -17.91 -3.67
CA ASN A 412 19.73 -18.98 -3.02
C ASN A 412 18.65 -18.44 -2.07
N THR A 413 17.69 -19.28 -1.74
CA THR A 413 16.53 -18.96 -0.86
C THR A 413 16.92 -18.45 0.53
N ARG A 414 17.96 -19.05 1.14
CA ARG A 414 18.38 -18.71 2.49
C ARG A 414 18.90 -17.28 2.59
N SER A 415 19.65 -16.82 1.59
CA SER A 415 20.18 -15.44 1.59
C SER A 415 19.08 -14.39 1.44
N VAL A 416 17.99 -14.70 0.71
CA VAL A 416 16.84 -13.81 0.57
C VAL A 416 16.10 -13.61 1.87
N THR A 417 15.68 -14.70 2.48
CA THR A 417 14.90 -14.62 3.72
C THR A 417 15.68 -13.95 4.84
N THR A 418 16.98 -14.22 4.94
CA THR A 418 17.86 -13.55 5.91
C THR A 418 17.95 -12.04 5.64
N LYS A 419 18.06 -11.63 4.36
CA LYS A 419 18.10 -10.19 4.04
C LYS A 419 16.75 -9.52 4.28
N LEU A 420 15.64 -10.12 3.83
CA LEU A 420 14.31 -9.57 4.07
C LEU A 420 14.04 -9.41 5.57
N ASP A 421 14.35 -10.43 6.35
CA ASP A 421 14.19 -10.40 7.79
C ASP A 421 15.03 -9.30 8.44
N ARG A 422 16.27 -9.11 7.99
CA ARG A 422 17.13 -8.01 8.42
C ARG A 422 16.55 -6.65 8.05
N MET A 423 16.17 -6.44 6.79
CA MET A 423 15.59 -5.17 6.32
C MET A 423 14.35 -4.77 7.12
N PHE A 424 13.43 -5.72 7.36
CA PHE A 424 12.25 -5.46 8.19
C PHE A 424 12.61 -5.21 9.65
N SER A 425 13.62 -5.89 10.18
CA SER A 425 14.09 -5.70 11.56
C SER A 425 14.68 -4.31 11.76
N GLU A 426 15.55 -3.87 10.85
CA GLU A 426 16.16 -2.56 10.88
C GLU A 426 15.11 -1.44 10.81
N ALA A 427 14.19 -1.52 9.84
CA ALA A 427 13.11 -0.56 9.69
C ALA A 427 12.11 -0.57 10.88
N THR A 428 11.95 -1.70 11.54
CA THR A 428 11.12 -1.82 12.75
C THR A 428 11.84 -1.22 13.96
N ALA A 429 13.17 -1.43 14.07
CA ALA A 429 13.99 -0.85 15.14
C ALA A 429 13.99 0.69 15.06
N GLU A 430 14.19 1.27 13.87
CA GLU A 430 14.10 2.72 13.65
C GLU A 430 12.76 3.29 14.15
N ARG A 431 11.66 2.59 13.90
CA ARG A 431 10.33 3.02 14.35
C ARG A 431 10.10 2.78 15.85
N ALA A 432 10.74 1.81 16.44
CA ALA A 432 10.64 1.57 17.88
C ALA A 432 11.25 2.72 18.71
N GLU A 433 12.22 3.43 18.13
CA GLU A 433 12.84 4.61 18.75
C GLU A 433 11.95 5.87 18.70
N LEU A 434 10.81 5.82 18.01
CA LEU A 434 9.87 6.93 17.95
C LEU A 434 9.05 7.08 19.25
N GLY A 435 8.99 6.04 20.08
CA GLY A 435 8.35 6.10 21.39
C GLY A 435 9.08 7.06 22.32
N VAL A 436 8.31 7.88 23.05
CA VAL A 436 8.82 8.71 24.14
C VAL A 436 8.89 7.87 25.39
N ALA A 437 10.01 7.21 25.60
CA ALA A 437 10.23 6.41 26.82
C ALA A 437 11.01 7.24 27.85
N ALA A 438 10.58 7.19 29.09
CA ALA A 438 11.53 7.35 30.20
C ALA A 438 12.61 6.29 30.00
N PRO A 439 13.92 6.59 30.12
CA PRO A 439 14.95 5.58 29.99
C PRO A 439 14.69 4.51 31.03
N LEU A 440 14.21 3.35 30.58
CA LEU A 440 14.20 2.16 31.43
C LEU A 440 15.64 1.98 31.90
N PRO A 441 15.88 1.82 33.21
CA PRO A 441 17.21 1.51 33.69
C PRO A 441 17.70 0.32 32.86
N LYS A 442 18.85 0.50 32.20
CA LYS A 442 19.49 -0.56 31.42
C LYS A 442 19.66 -1.76 32.34
N LYS A 443 18.72 -2.72 32.33
CA LYS A 443 18.99 -4.05 32.87
C LYS A 443 20.17 -4.55 32.05
N SER A 444 21.32 -4.68 32.71
CA SER A 444 22.45 -5.40 32.15
C SER A 444 21.91 -6.79 31.78
N ARG A 445 21.77 -7.04 30.48
CA ARG A 445 21.47 -8.37 29.96
C ARG A 445 22.66 -9.25 30.32
N SER A 446 22.52 -10.05 31.33
CA SER A 446 23.32 -11.26 31.45
C SER A 446 22.94 -12.15 30.27
N LEU A 447 23.92 -12.63 29.54
CA LEU A 447 23.81 -13.47 28.34
C LEU A 447 23.20 -14.85 28.57
N GLU A 448 22.49 -15.08 29.70
CA GLU A 448 22.04 -16.41 30.15
C GLU A 448 20.52 -16.60 30.14
N ASP A 449 19.70 -15.67 29.63
CA ASP A 449 18.25 -15.86 29.65
C ASP A 449 17.63 -15.82 28.25
N ASP A 450 18.02 -16.79 27.42
CA ASP A 450 17.37 -17.15 26.15
C ASP A 450 16.19 -18.10 26.40
N SER A 451 15.38 -17.84 27.42
CA SER A 451 14.08 -18.48 27.56
C SER A 451 13.10 -17.74 26.64
N LEU A 452 12.82 -18.35 25.50
CA LEU A 452 11.76 -17.96 24.57
C LEU A 452 10.47 -17.70 25.31
N ASP A 453 9.90 -16.50 25.14
CA ASP A 453 8.60 -16.11 25.67
C ASP A 453 7.53 -17.13 25.22
N PRO A 454 6.87 -17.87 26.14
CA PRO A 454 5.87 -18.87 25.77
C PRO A 454 4.69 -18.33 25.00
N ALA A 455 4.46 -16.99 25.00
CA ALA A 455 3.41 -16.34 24.24
C ALA A 455 3.63 -16.37 22.71
N LEU A 456 4.86 -16.66 22.24
CA LEU A 456 5.17 -16.80 20.81
C LEU A 456 5.06 -18.25 20.32
N ASP A 457 5.04 -19.21 21.21
CA ASP A 457 4.93 -20.64 20.84
C ASP A 457 3.54 -21.01 20.27
N GLY A 458 2.51 -20.21 20.54
CA GLY A 458 1.17 -20.35 19.94
C GLY A 458 1.06 -19.85 18.50
N LEU A 459 2.08 -19.18 17.95
CA LEU A 459 2.14 -18.68 16.57
C LEU A 459 2.95 -19.60 15.63
N ARG A 460 3.31 -20.78 16.08
CA ARG A 460 3.83 -21.80 15.16
C ARG A 460 2.78 -22.05 14.09
N CYS A 461 3.14 -21.74 12.87
CA CYS A 461 2.36 -22.05 11.68
C CYS A 461 1.91 -23.52 11.76
N PRO A 462 0.59 -23.83 11.65
CA PRO A 462 0.11 -25.22 11.70
C PRO A 462 0.53 -26.07 10.52
N MET A 463 1.50 -25.63 9.73
CA MET A 463 2.07 -26.41 8.66
C MET A 463 3.24 -27.25 9.21
N GLY A 464 2.89 -28.43 9.68
CA GLY A 464 3.83 -29.52 9.93
C GLY A 464 4.48 -29.95 8.63
N PHE A 465 5.54 -29.29 8.24
CA PHE A 465 6.48 -29.80 7.26
C PHE A 465 7.68 -30.39 7.99
N ARG A 466 7.74 -31.71 7.97
CA ARG A 466 8.98 -32.44 8.17
C ARG A 466 9.85 -32.29 6.95
#